data_a9647c6ae2fdd4852e9f07423217fc1b
#
_entry.id   a9647c6ae2fdd4852e9f07423217fc1b
#
_cell.length_a   1.000
_cell.length_b   1.000
_cell.length_c   1.000
_cell.angle_alpha   90.00
_cell.angle_beta   90.00
_cell.angle_gamma   90.00
#
_symmetry.space_group_name_H-M   'P 1'
#
loop_
_entity.id
_entity.type
_entity.pdbx_description
1 polymer ?
#
loop_
_entity_poly.entity_id
_entity_poly.type
_entity_poly.pdbx_seq_one_letter_code
_entity_poly.pdbx_strand_id
1 'polypeptide(L)'
;MAQYTFADYAAQYLAERQFEVAPSTLKSVKSKVKNLVRHFGNRPIETIRQSDIKAWKIKAHKKFANKTINEHFTVLRAIFSSAQCDGVIARNPMDGLSNLTIETAEPLPFTKSELTLLVTAQTEYQSEQNLCLTSCATGGRISEAIALDWDCVDFERRRIDINKCKVLGGYKVPKTESSERTIEMNPHVMAILKRQYKLTGHLKPKRIKVLQADNKTHKTLYVRHVFLNTKTGKPFIDSRQYAKSFFTPFLKVLGIKHRGPNQPRHTFASHCLTAGISKEWVARQLGHEDTTMVDKHYSRWLKEDAPNYAGQFYECMNDVFGVVDNPVEETLSQSASRSASSLPNRSSETSLSLVGQLLIALEQNPALASTLQQALNLSGGAHD
;
A
#
# COMPACT_ATOMS: atom_id res chain seq x y z
N MET A 1 -12.19 46.30 -27.06
CA MET A 1 -12.27 44.88 -26.69
C MET A 1 -12.15 44.75 -25.18
N ALA A 2 -12.93 43.93 -24.53
CA ALA A 2 -12.81 43.69 -23.09
C ALA A 2 -11.42 43.10 -22.79
N GLN A 3 -10.67 43.74 -21.90
CA GLN A 3 -9.32 43.30 -21.55
C GLN A 3 -9.44 42.25 -20.44
N TYR A 4 -9.25 40.95 -20.76
CA TYR A 4 -9.33 39.86 -19.79
C TYR A 4 -8.09 39.85 -18.91
N THR A 5 -8.29 39.77 -17.61
CA THR A 5 -7.19 39.64 -16.64
C THR A 5 -6.87 38.16 -16.35
N PHE A 6 -5.71 37.91 -15.75
CA PHE A 6 -5.39 36.58 -15.22
C PHE A 6 -6.42 36.09 -14.18
N ALA A 7 -6.98 37.00 -13.38
CA ALA A 7 -7.98 36.69 -12.37
C ALA A 7 -9.30 36.17 -13.00
N ASP A 8 -9.71 36.71 -14.16
CA ASP A 8 -10.91 36.29 -14.86
C ASP A 8 -10.78 34.80 -15.31
N TYR A 9 -9.68 34.45 -15.98
CA TYR A 9 -9.41 33.07 -16.38
C TYR A 9 -9.18 32.13 -15.19
N ALA A 10 -8.58 32.62 -14.12
CA ALA A 10 -8.42 31.84 -12.89
C ALA A 10 -9.77 31.55 -12.20
N ALA A 11 -10.74 32.47 -12.26
CA ALA A 11 -12.10 32.27 -11.76
C ALA A 11 -12.86 31.26 -12.62
N GLN A 12 -12.77 31.37 -13.96
CA GLN A 12 -13.35 30.42 -14.90
C GLN A 12 -12.79 28.99 -14.65
N TYR A 13 -11.48 28.84 -14.57
CA TYR A 13 -10.82 27.58 -14.26
C TYR A 13 -11.34 26.96 -12.94
N LEU A 14 -11.55 27.74 -11.90
CA LEU A 14 -12.10 27.24 -10.64
C LEU A 14 -13.57 26.83 -10.78
N ALA A 15 -14.36 27.55 -11.58
CA ALA A 15 -15.77 27.23 -11.84
C ALA A 15 -15.91 25.89 -12.56
N GLU A 16 -15.03 25.60 -13.53
CA GLU A 16 -14.98 24.31 -14.23
C GLU A 16 -14.52 23.18 -13.30
N ARG A 17 -13.39 23.40 -12.60
CA ARG A 17 -12.79 22.38 -11.73
C ARG A 17 -13.68 21.94 -10.57
N GLN A 18 -14.62 22.77 -10.10
CA GLN A 18 -15.50 22.38 -8.97
C GLN A 18 -16.42 21.22 -9.30
N PHE A 19 -16.74 20.98 -10.58
CA PHE A 19 -17.58 19.88 -11.02
C PHE A 19 -16.78 18.63 -11.38
N GLU A 20 -15.48 18.77 -11.69
CA GLU A 20 -14.65 17.70 -12.18
C GLU A 20 -13.92 16.95 -11.07
N VAL A 21 -13.61 17.61 -9.97
CA VAL A 21 -12.71 17.05 -8.96
C VAL A 21 -13.35 16.91 -7.57
N ALA A 22 -12.86 15.94 -6.82
CA ALA A 22 -13.27 15.76 -5.44
C ALA A 22 -12.99 17.01 -4.57
N PRO A 23 -13.80 17.27 -3.52
CA PRO A 23 -13.67 18.45 -2.65
C PRO A 23 -12.27 18.66 -2.07
N SER A 24 -11.54 17.58 -1.78
CA SER A 24 -10.16 17.66 -1.29
C SER A 24 -9.18 18.18 -2.33
N THR A 25 -9.34 17.78 -3.58
CA THR A 25 -8.55 18.26 -4.72
C THR A 25 -8.89 19.73 -5.00
N LEU A 26 -10.18 20.07 -5.03
CA LEU A 26 -10.64 21.43 -5.22
C LEU A 26 -10.06 22.38 -4.16
N LYS A 27 -10.06 21.99 -2.88
CA LYS A 27 -9.44 22.78 -1.80
C LYS A 27 -7.95 23.07 -2.08
N SER A 28 -7.22 22.07 -2.56
CA SER A 28 -5.81 22.21 -2.94
C SER A 28 -5.63 23.16 -4.13
N VAL A 29 -6.45 23.00 -5.17
CA VAL A 29 -6.46 23.86 -6.36
C VAL A 29 -6.79 25.31 -5.99
N LYS A 30 -7.85 25.54 -5.20
CA LYS A 30 -8.22 26.89 -4.72
C LYS A 30 -7.07 27.58 -3.99
N SER A 31 -6.29 26.86 -3.18
CA SER A 31 -5.13 27.43 -2.50
C SER A 31 -4.03 27.89 -3.49
N LYS A 32 -3.78 27.08 -4.54
CA LYS A 32 -2.80 27.41 -5.57
C LYS A 32 -3.24 28.60 -6.42
N VAL A 33 -4.49 28.58 -6.88
CA VAL A 33 -5.08 29.71 -7.63
C VAL A 33 -5.01 30.99 -6.82
N LYS A 34 -5.37 30.96 -5.52
CA LYS A 34 -5.26 32.13 -4.64
C LYS A 34 -3.84 32.70 -4.60
N ASN A 35 -2.82 31.85 -4.56
CA ASN A 35 -1.42 32.29 -4.58
C ASN A 35 -1.02 32.92 -5.93
N LEU A 36 -1.49 32.34 -7.04
CA LEU A 36 -1.22 32.86 -8.38
C LEU A 36 -1.95 34.17 -8.65
N VAL A 37 -3.23 34.28 -8.27
CA VAL A 37 -4.02 35.52 -8.39
C VAL A 37 -3.41 36.65 -7.56
N ARG A 38 -2.83 36.37 -6.38
CA ARG A 38 -2.10 37.37 -5.60
C ARG A 38 -0.91 37.98 -6.38
N HIS A 39 -0.33 37.23 -7.30
CA HIS A 39 0.86 37.66 -8.06
C HIS A 39 0.52 38.22 -9.44
N PHE A 40 -0.41 37.59 -10.16
CA PHE A 40 -0.74 37.94 -11.55
C PHE A 40 -2.12 38.59 -11.72
N GLY A 41 -3.00 38.54 -10.72
CA GLY A 41 -4.45 38.68 -10.84
C GLY A 41 -4.95 39.84 -11.69
N ASN A 42 -4.49 41.07 -11.44
CA ASN A 42 -4.98 42.24 -12.12
C ASN A 42 -4.26 42.55 -13.46
N ARG A 43 -3.29 41.72 -13.85
CA ARG A 43 -2.59 41.89 -15.12
C ARG A 43 -3.45 41.38 -16.27
N PRO A 44 -3.52 42.12 -17.40
CA PRO A 44 -4.07 41.58 -18.65
C PRO A 44 -3.31 40.31 -19.02
N ILE A 45 -4.05 39.21 -19.28
CA ILE A 45 -3.44 37.90 -19.46
C ILE A 45 -2.49 37.84 -20.66
N GLU A 46 -2.78 38.63 -21.69
CA GLU A 46 -1.98 38.81 -22.91
C GLU A 46 -0.60 39.43 -22.65
N THR A 47 -0.44 40.17 -21.53
CA THR A 47 0.83 40.84 -21.17
C THR A 47 1.77 39.97 -20.37
N ILE A 48 1.32 38.81 -19.90
CA ILE A 48 2.13 37.91 -19.06
C ILE A 48 3.06 37.10 -19.94
N ARG A 49 4.36 37.27 -19.73
CA ARG A 49 5.43 36.61 -20.49
C ARG A 49 6.04 35.46 -19.69
N GLN A 50 6.75 34.60 -20.37
CA GLN A 50 7.52 33.51 -19.74
C GLN A 50 8.53 34.05 -18.70
N SER A 51 9.12 35.23 -18.93
CA SER A 51 10.02 35.87 -17.96
C SER A 51 9.34 36.20 -16.64
N ASP A 52 8.06 36.60 -16.65
CA ASP A 52 7.29 36.85 -15.44
C ASP A 52 7.07 35.56 -14.64
N ILE A 53 6.80 34.47 -15.34
CA ILE A 53 6.63 33.14 -14.72
C ILE A 53 7.97 32.67 -14.11
N LYS A 54 9.09 32.87 -14.81
CA LYS A 54 10.42 32.59 -14.27
C LYS A 54 10.72 33.42 -13.02
N ALA A 55 10.37 34.72 -13.03
CA ALA A 55 10.52 35.60 -11.86
C ALA A 55 9.63 35.13 -10.69
N TRP A 56 8.38 34.75 -10.97
CA TRP A 56 7.51 34.15 -9.94
C TRP A 56 8.12 32.85 -9.39
N LYS A 57 8.64 31.98 -10.25
CA LYS A 57 9.29 30.72 -9.83
C LYS A 57 10.43 30.97 -8.83
N ILE A 58 11.29 31.96 -9.07
CA ILE A 58 12.39 32.33 -8.16
C ILE A 58 11.85 32.76 -6.78
N LYS A 59 10.78 33.58 -6.75
CA LYS A 59 10.12 33.97 -5.49
C LYS A 59 9.44 32.78 -4.80
N ALA A 60 8.81 31.90 -5.58
CA ALA A 60 8.12 30.71 -5.09
C ALA A 60 9.08 29.69 -4.46
N HIS A 61 10.29 29.56 -5.01
CA HIS A 61 11.34 28.66 -4.49
C HIS A 61 11.75 28.96 -3.04
N LYS A 62 11.63 30.24 -2.61
CA LYS A 62 11.90 30.62 -1.22
C LYS A 62 10.83 30.16 -0.23
N LYS A 63 9.63 29.72 -0.72
CA LYS A 63 8.46 29.41 0.12
C LYS A 63 7.92 28.01 -0.06
N PHE A 64 8.15 27.39 -1.22
CA PHE A 64 7.52 26.13 -1.59
C PHE A 64 8.55 25.10 -2.06
N ALA A 65 8.32 23.84 -1.73
CA ALA A 65 9.05 22.71 -2.31
C ALA A 65 8.75 22.58 -3.82
N ASN A 66 9.69 21.99 -4.57
CA ASN A 66 9.60 21.76 -6.02
C ASN A 66 8.28 21.10 -6.44
N LYS A 67 7.81 20.12 -5.69
CA LYS A 67 6.52 19.45 -5.93
C LYS A 67 5.37 20.46 -5.94
N THR A 68 5.33 21.37 -4.96
CA THR A 68 4.28 22.38 -4.84
C THR A 68 4.37 23.41 -5.98
N ILE A 69 5.58 23.79 -6.41
CA ILE A 69 5.79 24.68 -7.55
C ILE A 69 5.28 24.01 -8.83
N ASN A 70 5.60 22.73 -9.05
CA ASN A 70 5.11 21.96 -10.20
C ASN A 70 3.58 21.87 -10.23
N GLU A 71 2.96 21.74 -9.06
CA GLU A 71 1.50 21.78 -8.95
C GLU A 71 0.91 23.17 -9.30
N HIS A 72 1.61 24.27 -9.00
CA HIS A 72 1.23 25.60 -9.50
C HIS A 72 1.44 25.72 -11.01
N PHE A 73 2.50 25.12 -11.56
CA PHE A 73 2.71 25.08 -13.01
C PHE A 73 1.59 24.35 -13.74
N THR A 74 1.05 23.28 -13.16
CA THR A 74 -0.12 22.59 -13.71
C THR A 74 -1.32 23.54 -13.81
N VAL A 75 -1.57 24.34 -12.77
CA VAL A 75 -2.65 25.34 -12.77
C VAL A 75 -2.38 26.44 -13.79
N LEU A 76 -1.15 26.98 -13.85
CA LEU A 76 -0.78 28.00 -14.82
C LEU A 76 -0.96 27.52 -16.25
N ARG A 77 -0.47 26.31 -16.58
CA ARG A 77 -0.66 25.72 -17.92
C ARG A 77 -2.12 25.65 -18.32
N ALA A 78 -2.99 25.20 -17.40
CA ALA A 78 -4.42 25.10 -17.68
C ALA A 78 -5.06 26.48 -17.93
N ILE A 79 -4.77 27.47 -17.09
CA ILE A 79 -5.30 28.83 -17.22
C ILE A 79 -4.86 29.47 -18.56
N PHE A 80 -3.57 29.39 -18.88
CA PHE A 80 -3.06 29.95 -20.14
C PHE A 80 -3.50 29.16 -21.37
N SER A 81 -3.69 27.85 -21.25
CA SER A 81 -4.26 27.03 -22.33
C SER A 81 -5.68 27.45 -22.66
N SER A 82 -6.52 27.74 -21.66
CA SER A 82 -7.87 28.26 -21.88
C SER A 82 -7.84 29.61 -22.62
N ALA A 83 -6.99 30.54 -22.17
CA ALA A 83 -6.84 31.84 -22.84
C ALA A 83 -6.30 31.74 -24.28
N GLN A 84 -5.47 30.73 -24.57
CA GLN A 84 -5.00 30.45 -25.93
C GLN A 84 -6.10 29.85 -26.80
N CYS A 85 -6.89 28.93 -26.28
CA CYS A 85 -8.04 28.36 -26.98
C CYS A 85 -9.09 29.42 -27.34
N ASP A 86 -9.27 30.42 -26.46
CA ASP A 86 -10.18 31.54 -26.72
C ASP A 86 -9.57 32.59 -27.66
N GLY A 87 -8.35 32.40 -28.16
CA GLY A 87 -7.67 33.33 -29.07
C GLY A 87 -7.19 34.62 -28.41
N VAL A 88 -7.26 34.77 -27.08
CA VAL A 88 -6.82 35.96 -26.34
C VAL A 88 -5.30 36.05 -26.30
N ILE A 89 -4.60 34.95 -26.29
CA ILE A 89 -3.14 34.87 -26.40
C ILE A 89 -2.73 33.97 -27.57
N ALA A 90 -1.74 34.37 -28.35
CA ALA A 90 -1.26 33.58 -29.48
C ALA A 90 -0.42 32.36 -29.07
N ARG A 91 0.27 32.45 -27.93
CA ARG A 91 1.13 31.35 -27.40
C ARG A 91 1.01 31.27 -25.89
N ASN A 92 1.03 30.02 -25.40
CA ASN A 92 1.03 29.78 -23.97
C ASN A 92 2.42 30.11 -23.37
N PRO A 93 2.53 31.05 -22.42
CA PRO A 93 3.82 31.43 -21.83
C PRO A 93 4.45 30.31 -20.98
N MET A 94 3.72 29.22 -20.73
CA MET A 94 4.23 28.03 -20.07
C MET A 94 4.95 27.05 -21.01
N ASP A 95 4.84 27.26 -22.34
CA ASP A 95 5.46 26.37 -23.32
C ASP A 95 6.99 26.39 -23.17
N GLY A 96 7.60 25.19 -23.21
CA GLY A 96 9.04 25.03 -22.98
C GLY A 96 9.50 25.18 -21.53
N LEU A 97 8.61 25.43 -20.57
CA LEU A 97 8.95 25.40 -19.15
C LEU A 97 8.79 23.99 -18.57
N SER A 98 9.92 23.34 -18.27
CA SER A 98 9.97 22.05 -17.62
C SER A 98 9.60 22.12 -16.14
N ASN A 99 9.09 21.02 -15.64
CA ASN A 99 8.89 20.83 -14.19
C ASN A 99 10.25 20.75 -13.48
N LEU A 100 10.26 21.18 -12.22
CA LEU A 100 11.42 21.04 -11.35
C LEU A 100 11.61 19.59 -10.93
N THR A 101 12.84 19.16 -10.78
CA THR A 101 13.18 17.83 -10.23
C THR A 101 12.64 17.70 -8.82
N ILE A 102 11.98 16.58 -8.53
CA ILE A 102 11.43 16.27 -7.21
C ILE A 102 12.26 15.16 -6.60
N GLU A 103 12.91 15.45 -5.48
CA GLU A 103 13.45 14.41 -4.62
C GLU A 103 12.30 13.77 -3.84
N THR A 104 12.09 12.50 -4.06
CA THR A 104 11.09 11.75 -3.30
C THR A 104 11.76 11.18 -2.06
N ALA A 105 11.32 11.61 -0.88
CA ALA A 105 11.77 11.02 0.36
C ALA A 105 11.43 9.52 0.37
N GLU A 106 12.39 8.71 0.78
CA GLU A 106 12.21 7.27 0.89
C GLU A 106 11.19 6.95 1.99
N PRO A 107 10.37 5.92 1.78
CA PRO A 107 9.51 5.40 2.84
C PRO A 107 10.35 4.99 4.06
N LEU A 108 9.81 5.20 5.24
CA LEU A 108 10.42 4.77 6.51
C LEU A 108 9.51 3.73 7.18
N PRO A 109 9.51 2.46 6.73
CA PRO A 109 8.73 1.40 7.36
C PRO A 109 9.17 1.21 8.82
N PHE A 110 8.28 0.73 9.66
CA PHE A 110 8.63 0.33 11.01
C PHE A 110 9.46 -0.96 10.96
N THR A 111 10.55 -0.98 11.73
CA THR A 111 11.33 -2.20 11.95
C THR A 111 10.56 -3.19 12.84
N LYS A 112 11.00 -4.46 12.89
CA LYS A 112 10.37 -5.46 13.78
C LYS A 112 10.43 -5.02 15.25
N SER A 113 11.54 -4.43 15.69
CA SER A 113 11.69 -3.89 17.06
C SER A 113 10.73 -2.73 17.34
N GLU A 114 10.58 -1.78 16.40
CA GLU A 114 9.61 -0.70 16.53
C GLU A 114 8.15 -1.22 16.53
N LEU A 115 7.83 -2.23 15.72
CA LEU A 115 6.52 -2.90 15.75
C LEU A 115 6.26 -3.57 17.11
N THR A 116 7.27 -4.20 17.70
CA THR A 116 7.16 -4.78 19.05
C THR A 116 6.81 -3.68 20.07
N LEU A 117 7.49 -2.53 20.01
CA LEU A 117 7.17 -1.39 20.89
C LEU A 117 5.73 -0.91 20.69
N LEU A 118 5.26 -0.79 19.42
CA LEU A 118 3.89 -0.38 19.12
C LEU A 118 2.84 -1.37 19.65
N VAL A 119 3.13 -2.67 19.62
CA VAL A 119 2.22 -3.73 20.08
C VAL A 119 2.16 -3.83 21.59
N THR A 120 3.31 -3.74 22.26
CA THR A 120 3.42 -3.96 23.72
C THR A 120 3.16 -2.72 24.55
N ALA A 121 3.17 -1.54 23.94
CA ALA A 121 2.94 -0.28 24.63
C ALA A 121 1.57 -0.25 25.32
N GLN A 122 1.59 0.12 26.61
CA GLN A 122 0.36 0.36 27.36
C GLN A 122 -0.14 1.79 27.09
N THR A 123 -1.40 1.93 26.76
CA THR A 123 -2.02 3.24 26.51
C THR A 123 -3.53 3.20 26.78
N GLU A 124 -4.06 4.32 27.28
CA GLU A 124 -5.50 4.54 27.40
C GLU A 124 -6.19 4.70 26.03
N TYR A 125 -5.41 5.03 24.98
CA TYR A 125 -5.90 5.23 23.60
C TYR A 125 -5.91 3.92 22.81
N GLN A 126 -6.58 2.89 23.33
CA GLN A 126 -6.58 1.54 22.73
C GLN A 126 -7.18 1.51 21.33
N SER A 127 -8.24 2.31 21.06
CA SER A 127 -8.83 2.38 19.72
C SER A 127 -7.85 2.94 18.68
N GLU A 128 -7.08 3.95 19.05
CA GLU A 128 -6.06 4.56 18.22
C GLU A 128 -4.87 3.63 17.96
N GLN A 129 -4.44 2.92 18.99
CA GLN A 129 -3.39 1.90 18.87
C GLN A 129 -3.85 0.76 17.97
N ASN A 130 -5.07 0.25 18.15
CA ASN A 130 -5.64 -0.78 17.31
C ASN A 130 -5.75 -0.33 15.84
N LEU A 131 -6.10 0.94 15.59
CA LEU A 131 -6.10 1.54 14.24
C LEU A 131 -4.70 1.52 13.62
N CYS A 132 -3.66 1.89 14.39
CA CYS A 132 -2.27 1.83 13.95
C CYS A 132 -1.87 0.39 13.55
N LEU A 133 -2.10 -0.55 14.48
CA LEU A 133 -1.73 -1.96 14.31
C LEU A 133 -2.49 -2.62 13.14
N THR A 134 -3.78 -2.34 13.00
CA THR A 134 -4.57 -2.81 11.85
C THR A 134 -3.97 -2.30 10.54
N SER A 135 -3.61 -1.00 10.48
CA SER A 135 -2.98 -0.43 9.29
C SER A 135 -1.61 -1.05 8.98
N CYS A 136 -0.80 -1.38 10.02
CA CYS A 136 0.47 -2.09 9.85
C CYS A 136 0.28 -3.53 9.35
N ALA A 137 -0.79 -4.20 9.77
CA ALA A 137 -1.02 -5.61 9.47
C ALA A 137 -1.86 -5.86 8.20
N THR A 138 -2.48 -4.83 7.63
CA THR A 138 -3.35 -4.92 6.43
C THR A 138 -2.87 -4.08 5.25
N GLY A 139 -2.00 -3.10 5.48
CA GLY A 139 -1.62 -2.13 4.45
C GLY A 139 -2.71 -1.14 4.06
N GLY A 140 -3.85 -1.11 4.74
CA GLY A 140 -4.94 -0.16 4.50
C GLY A 140 -4.47 1.30 4.62
N ARG A 141 -5.00 2.19 3.76
CA ARG A 141 -4.74 3.63 3.91
C ARG A 141 -5.40 4.12 5.19
N ILE A 142 -4.74 5.02 5.92
CA ILE A 142 -5.31 5.56 7.17
C ILE A 142 -6.70 6.18 6.97
N SER A 143 -6.97 6.79 5.82
CA SER A 143 -8.30 7.35 5.49
C SER A 143 -9.37 6.28 5.27
N GLU A 144 -9.02 5.09 4.83
CA GLU A 144 -9.87 3.91 4.69
C GLU A 144 -10.14 3.30 6.06
N ALA A 145 -9.09 3.09 6.86
CA ALA A 145 -9.20 2.54 8.21
C ALA A 145 -10.06 3.42 9.14
N ILE A 146 -9.93 4.76 9.08
CA ILE A 146 -10.80 5.70 9.81
C ILE A 146 -12.27 5.58 9.40
N ALA A 147 -12.54 5.23 8.14
CA ALA A 147 -13.89 5.11 7.60
C ALA A 147 -14.48 3.71 7.77
N LEU A 148 -13.70 2.74 8.26
CA LEU A 148 -14.12 1.36 8.41
C LEU A 148 -15.28 1.24 9.37
N ASP A 149 -16.28 0.43 9.02
CA ASP A 149 -17.39 0.05 9.88
C ASP A 149 -17.49 -1.47 10.05
N TRP A 150 -18.23 -1.88 11.08
CA TRP A 150 -18.32 -3.29 11.45
C TRP A 150 -19.06 -4.15 10.42
N ASP A 151 -19.91 -3.56 9.59
CA ASP A 151 -20.64 -4.30 8.55
C ASP A 151 -19.71 -4.66 7.36
N CYS A 152 -18.51 -4.05 7.30
CA CYS A 152 -17.44 -4.37 6.36
C CYS A 152 -16.42 -5.38 6.91
N VAL A 153 -16.60 -5.89 8.14
CA VAL A 153 -15.67 -6.84 8.78
C VAL A 153 -16.36 -8.19 8.94
N ASP A 154 -15.96 -9.15 8.12
CA ASP A 154 -16.45 -10.53 8.17
C ASP A 154 -15.42 -11.41 8.89
N PHE A 155 -15.71 -11.74 10.16
CA PHE A 155 -14.86 -12.59 10.98
C PHE A 155 -14.89 -14.06 10.55
N GLU A 156 -15.98 -14.54 9.97
CA GLU A 156 -16.12 -15.94 9.54
C GLU A 156 -15.30 -16.19 8.28
N ARG A 157 -15.46 -15.30 7.28
CA ARG A 157 -14.70 -15.38 6.02
C ARG A 157 -13.31 -14.76 6.11
N ARG A 158 -12.96 -14.16 7.26
CA ARG A 158 -11.68 -13.47 7.51
C ARG A 158 -11.39 -12.37 6.46
N ARG A 159 -12.34 -11.48 6.24
CA ARG A 159 -12.26 -10.43 5.21
C ARG A 159 -12.67 -9.07 5.74
N ILE A 160 -12.07 -8.03 5.15
CA ILE A 160 -12.43 -6.63 5.36
C ILE A 160 -12.71 -6.00 4.01
N ASP A 161 -13.91 -5.46 3.82
CA ASP A 161 -14.26 -4.77 2.59
C ASP A 161 -13.94 -3.28 2.70
N ILE A 162 -13.11 -2.79 1.79
CA ILE A 162 -12.73 -1.38 1.68
C ILE A 162 -13.57 -0.74 0.58
N ASN A 163 -14.67 -0.10 0.95
CA ASN A 163 -15.63 0.53 0.04
C ASN A 163 -15.81 2.03 0.30
N LYS A 164 -15.12 2.60 1.26
CA LYS A 164 -15.17 4.04 1.58
C LYS A 164 -13.91 4.54 2.25
N CYS A 165 -13.71 5.85 2.18
CA CYS A 165 -12.64 6.53 2.90
C CYS A 165 -13.13 7.86 3.47
N LYS A 166 -12.44 8.41 4.47
CA LYS A 166 -12.76 9.68 5.11
C LYS A 166 -11.66 10.71 4.88
N VAL A 167 -12.03 11.81 4.23
CA VAL A 167 -11.10 12.89 3.87
C VAL A 167 -11.74 14.24 4.15
N LEU A 168 -11.04 15.14 4.81
CA LEU A 168 -11.52 16.48 5.18
C LEU A 168 -12.88 16.48 5.89
N GLY A 169 -13.14 15.48 6.73
CA GLY A 169 -14.40 15.35 7.46
C GLY A 169 -15.53 14.67 6.69
N GLY A 170 -15.42 14.53 5.37
CA GLY A 170 -16.41 13.88 4.51
C GLY A 170 -16.08 12.41 4.21
N TYR A 171 -17.12 11.60 4.06
CA TYR A 171 -16.99 10.23 3.56
C TYR A 171 -17.18 10.23 2.04
N LYS A 172 -16.40 9.42 1.36
CA LYS A 172 -16.51 9.19 -0.09
C LYS A 172 -16.15 7.77 -0.46
N VAL A 173 -16.63 7.32 -1.61
CA VAL A 173 -16.17 6.08 -2.23
C VAL A 173 -14.69 6.18 -2.62
N PRO A 174 -13.95 5.07 -2.75
CA PRO A 174 -12.59 5.06 -3.25
C PRO A 174 -12.48 5.74 -4.62
N LYS A 175 -11.28 6.21 -4.97
CA LYS A 175 -11.07 7.01 -6.20
C LYS A 175 -11.09 6.17 -7.47
N THR A 176 -10.63 4.93 -7.40
CA THR A 176 -10.52 3.98 -8.51
C THR A 176 -11.21 2.68 -8.13
N GLU A 177 -11.67 1.93 -9.11
CA GLU A 177 -12.29 0.62 -8.92
C GLU A 177 -11.33 -0.32 -8.18
N SER A 178 -10.05 -0.36 -8.53
CA SER A 178 -9.02 -1.13 -7.86
C SER A 178 -8.83 -0.78 -6.37
N SER A 179 -9.23 0.42 -5.96
CA SER A 179 -9.19 0.84 -4.55
C SER A 179 -10.37 0.30 -3.73
N GLU A 180 -11.47 -0.08 -4.36
CA GLU A 180 -12.54 -0.88 -3.75
C GLU A 180 -12.09 -2.34 -3.79
N ARG A 181 -11.88 -2.94 -2.63
CA ARG A 181 -11.25 -4.24 -2.51
C ARG A 181 -11.59 -4.93 -1.21
N THR A 182 -11.41 -6.22 -1.21
CA THR A 182 -11.45 -7.06 -0.02
C THR A 182 -10.03 -7.37 0.45
N ILE A 183 -9.74 -7.08 1.70
CA ILE A 183 -8.48 -7.40 2.39
C ILE A 183 -8.66 -8.71 3.15
N GLU A 184 -7.70 -9.63 3.01
CA GLU A 184 -7.66 -10.88 3.78
C GLU A 184 -7.12 -10.61 5.19
N MET A 185 -7.78 -11.20 6.21
CA MET A 185 -7.35 -11.09 7.60
C MET A 185 -6.53 -12.29 8.02
N ASN A 186 -5.28 -12.04 8.39
CA ASN A 186 -4.46 -13.01 9.10
C ASN A 186 -4.87 -13.10 10.59
N PRO A 187 -4.37 -14.11 11.36
CA PRO A 187 -4.71 -14.25 12.78
C PRO A 187 -4.43 -13.01 13.64
N HIS A 188 -3.39 -12.24 13.33
CA HIS A 188 -3.06 -11.03 14.08
C HIS A 188 -4.10 -9.93 13.87
N VAL A 189 -4.54 -9.70 12.63
CA VAL A 189 -5.62 -8.76 12.31
C VAL A 189 -6.92 -9.17 13.01
N MET A 190 -7.24 -10.47 13.00
CA MET A 190 -8.38 -11.04 13.72
C MET A 190 -8.34 -10.73 15.22
N ALA A 191 -7.19 -10.93 15.86
CA ALA A 191 -7.00 -10.66 17.29
C ALA A 191 -7.19 -9.16 17.60
N ILE A 192 -6.58 -8.28 16.80
CA ILE A 192 -6.68 -6.82 16.95
C ILE A 192 -8.15 -6.38 16.80
N LEU A 193 -8.85 -6.83 15.77
CA LEU A 193 -10.24 -6.45 15.51
C LEU A 193 -11.21 -7.05 16.55
N LYS A 194 -10.98 -8.26 17.05
CA LYS A 194 -11.75 -8.82 18.18
C LYS A 194 -11.57 -7.99 19.46
N ARG A 195 -10.34 -7.53 19.74
CA ARG A 195 -10.07 -6.59 20.84
C ARG A 195 -10.80 -5.26 20.61
N GLN A 196 -10.77 -4.74 19.39
CA GLN A 196 -11.47 -3.50 19.01
C GLN A 196 -13.00 -3.64 19.09
N TYR A 197 -13.55 -4.82 18.74
CA TYR A 197 -14.98 -5.09 18.80
C TYR A 197 -15.54 -4.92 20.22
N LYS A 198 -14.77 -5.30 21.24
CA LYS A 198 -15.16 -5.09 22.65
C LYS A 198 -15.34 -3.61 22.98
N LEU A 199 -14.59 -2.70 22.30
CA LEU A 199 -14.64 -1.26 22.52
C LEU A 199 -15.82 -0.58 21.77
N THR A 200 -16.11 -1.03 20.54
CA THR A 200 -17.00 -0.27 19.65
C THR A 200 -18.08 -1.11 18.96
N GLY A 201 -18.05 -2.44 19.04
CA GLY A 201 -18.98 -3.34 18.35
C GLY A 201 -20.42 -3.24 18.85
N HIS A 202 -20.61 -2.84 20.12
CA HIS A 202 -21.92 -2.66 20.76
C HIS A 202 -22.56 -1.29 20.50
N LEU A 203 -21.83 -0.36 19.86
CA LEU A 203 -22.32 1.01 19.67
C LEU A 203 -23.43 1.06 18.62
N LYS A 204 -24.36 2.01 18.79
CA LYS A 204 -25.46 2.22 17.84
C LYS A 204 -24.93 2.76 16.49
N PRO A 205 -25.54 2.33 15.37
CA PRO A 205 -25.19 2.87 14.06
C PRO A 205 -25.41 4.39 14.00
N LYS A 206 -24.51 5.08 13.27
CA LYS A 206 -24.63 6.52 13.01
C LYS A 206 -24.88 6.77 11.53
N ARG A 207 -25.76 7.72 11.25
CA ARG A 207 -26.07 8.15 9.89
C ARG A 207 -24.87 8.95 9.32
N ILE A 208 -24.42 8.56 8.12
CA ILE A 208 -23.39 9.28 7.36
C ILE A 208 -23.89 9.54 5.93
N LYS A 209 -23.32 10.55 5.27
CA LYS A 209 -23.48 10.79 3.83
C LYS A 209 -22.16 10.47 3.13
N VAL A 210 -22.20 9.59 2.13
CA VAL A 210 -21.03 9.14 1.35
C VAL A 210 -21.11 9.73 -0.05
N LEU A 211 -20.16 10.59 -0.39
CA LEU A 211 -20.02 11.18 -1.73
C LEU A 211 -19.68 10.07 -2.73
N GLN A 212 -20.42 10.01 -3.83
CA GLN A 212 -20.24 9.00 -4.87
C GLN A 212 -19.14 9.38 -5.86
N ALA A 213 -18.85 8.48 -6.81
CA ALA A 213 -17.78 8.65 -7.80
C ALA A 213 -17.98 9.87 -8.73
N ASP A 214 -19.23 10.27 -8.94
CA ASP A 214 -19.61 11.46 -9.72
C ASP A 214 -19.24 12.80 -9.05
N ASN A 215 -18.66 12.78 -7.84
CA ASN A 215 -18.35 13.94 -7.01
C ASN A 215 -19.53 14.89 -6.72
N LYS A 216 -20.76 14.44 -6.94
CA LYS A 216 -22.00 15.25 -6.82
C LYS A 216 -23.03 14.59 -5.92
N THR A 217 -23.37 13.33 -6.17
CA THR A 217 -24.41 12.61 -5.45
C THR A 217 -23.91 12.05 -4.13
N HIS A 218 -24.83 11.88 -3.16
CA HIS A 218 -24.52 11.33 -1.86
C HIS A 218 -25.46 10.16 -1.56
N LYS A 219 -24.90 9.05 -1.10
CA LYS A 219 -25.65 7.93 -0.53
C LYS A 219 -25.67 8.05 0.99
N THR A 220 -26.86 7.91 1.60
CA THR A 220 -26.98 7.85 3.06
C THR A 220 -26.78 6.41 3.53
N LEU A 221 -25.88 6.21 4.49
CA LEU A 221 -25.62 4.91 5.14
C LEU A 221 -25.74 5.06 6.65
N TYR A 222 -26.06 3.95 7.33
CA TYR A 222 -25.98 3.81 8.78
C TYR A 222 -24.81 2.89 9.09
N VAL A 223 -23.80 3.38 9.82
CA VAL A 223 -22.55 2.67 10.05
C VAL A 223 -22.18 2.60 11.51
N ARG A 224 -21.65 1.47 11.94
CA ARG A 224 -21.04 1.28 13.25
C ARG A 224 -19.52 1.37 13.05
N HIS A 225 -18.94 2.53 13.39
CA HIS A 225 -17.51 2.76 13.18
C HIS A 225 -16.66 1.80 14.00
N VAL A 226 -15.65 1.22 13.36
CA VAL A 226 -14.67 0.35 14.02
C VAL A 226 -13.80 1.17 14.96
N PHE A 227 -13.22 2.27 14.48
CA PHE A 227 -12.28 3.09 15.24
C PHE A 227 -12.88 4.46 15.58
N LEU A 228 -12.74 4.85 16.84
CA LEU A 228 -13.16 6.14 17.36
C LEU A 228 -12.00 6.84 18.04
N ASN A 229 -12.06 8.15 18.08
CA ASN A 229 -11.19 8.95 18.92
C ASN A 229 -11.61 8.78 20.39
N THR A 230 -10.78 8.17 21.20
CA THR A 230 -11.06 7.84 22.61
C THR A 230 -11.43 9.08 23.42
N LYS A 231 -10.73 10.23 23.19
CA LYS A 231 -11.02 11.49 23.90
C LYS A 231 -12.40 12.05 23.65
N THR A 232 -12.95 11.86 22.45
CA THR A 232 -14.20 12.51 22.03
C THR A 232 -15.37 11.54 21.88
N GLY A 233 -15.11 10.23 21.87
CA GLY A 233 -16.11 9.20 21.55
C GLY A 233 -16.69 9.32 20.13
N LYS A 234 -16.05 10.10 19.24
CA LYS A 234 -16.51 10.39 17.88
C LYS A 234 -15.56 9.81 16.83
N PRO A 235 -16.04 9.53 15.60
CA PRO A 235 -15.17 9.16 14.49
C PRO A 235 -14.15 10.25 14.21
N PHE A 236 -12.91 9.88 13.90
CA PHE A 236 -11.89 10.86 13.49
C PHE A 236 -12.38 11.72 12.34
N ILE A 237 -12.02 13.00 12.35
CA ILE A 237 -12.36 13.93 11.25
C ILE A 237 -11.59 13.55 10.00
N ASP A 238 -10.27 13.38 10.12
CA ASP A 238 -9.37 12.97 9.04
C ASP A 238 -8.06 12.37 9.60
N SER A 239 -7.18 11.94 8.72
CA SER A 239 -5.86 11.40 9.09
C SER A 239 -4.98 12.40 9.85
N ARG A 240 -5.17 13.71 9.65
CA ARG A 240 -4.39 14.74 10.35
C ARG A 240 -4.82 14.86 11.80
N GLN A 241 -6.12 14.77 12.08
CA GLN A 241 -6.58 14.73 13.47
C GLN A 241 -5.99 13.51 14.19
N TYR A 242 -6.08 12.31 13.60
CA TYR A 242 -5.48 11.10 14.16
C TYR A 242 -3.97 11.28 14.40
N ALA A 243 -3.23 11.78 13.40
CA ALA A 243 -1.80 12.00 13.53
C ALA A 243 -1.46 12.97 14.67
N LYS A 244 -2.18 14.10 14.77
CA LYS A 244 -1.93 15.13 15.79
C LYS A 244 -2.35 14.69 17.20
N SER A 245 -3.51 14.02 17.32
CA SER A 245 -4.06 13.67 18.64
C SER A 245 -3.44 12.42 19.25
N PHE A 246 -2.93 11.49 18.45
CA PHE A 246 -2.39 10.23 18.93
C PHE A 246 -1.08 9.82 18.28
N PHE A 247 -1.06 9.60 16.96
CA PHE A 247 0.02 8.89 16.29
C PHE A 247 1.41 9.55 16.49
N THR A 248 1.51 10.87 16.25
CA THR A 248 2.78 11.60 16.44
C THR A 248 3.23 11.64 17.90
N PRO A 249 2.37 11.99 18.88
CA PRO A 249 2.74 11.90 20.29
C PRO A 249 3.12 10.49 20.74
N PHE A 250 2.40 9.48 20.29
CA PHE A 250 2.64 8.08 20.62
C PHE A 250 4.02 7.61 20.16
N LEU A 251 4.38 7.89 18.89
CA LEU A 251 5.74 7.58 18.41
C LEU A 251 6.82 8.30 19.22
N LYS A 252 6.58 9.56 19.61
CA LYS A 252 7.53 10.33 20.42
C LYS A 252 7.75 9.70 21.80
N VAL A 253 6.68 9.26 22.47
CA VAL A 253 6.76 8.58 23.77
C VAL A 253 7.56 7.29 23.68
N LEU A 254 7.42 6.55 22.57
CA LEU A 254 8.14 5.29 22.34
C LEU A 254 9.57 5.49 21.83
N GLY A 255 10.05 6.72 21.68
CA GLY A 255 11.38 7.00 21.11
C GLY A 255 11.50 6.66 19.62
N ILE A 256 10.38 6.44 18.93
CA ILE A 256 10.36 6.08 17.51
C ILE A 256 10.47 7.34 16.66
N LYS A 257 11.37 7.32 15.66
CA LYS A 257 11.55 8.44 14.72
C LYS A 257 10.21 8.82 14.09
N HIS A 258 9.92 10.14 14.06
CA HIS A 258 8.68 10.66 13.47
C HIS A 258 8.50 10.25 12.02
N ARG A 259 7.30 9.80 11.69
CA ARG A 259 6.85 9.46 10.33
C ARG A 259 5.35 9.69 10.20
N GLY A 260 4.87 9.87 8.96
CA GLY A 260 3.46 10.16 8.69
C GLY A 260 2.53 8.96 8.92
N PRO A 261 1.21 9.19 9.11
CA PRO A 261 0.24 8.12 9.43
C PRO A 261 -0.03 7.13 8.29
N ASN A 262 0.56 7.32 7.11
CA ASN A 262 0.53 6.35 6.02
C ASN A 262 1.75 5.41 6.03
N GLN A 263 2.73 5.60 6.90
CA GLN A 263 3.89 4.69 7.00
C GLN A 263 3.52 3.27 7.44
N PRO A 264 2.48 3.01 8.24
CA PRO A 264 1.97 1.66 8.48
C PRO A 264 1.73 0.86 7.19
N ARG A 265 1.19 1.50 6.16
CA ARG A 265 1.00 0.86 4.84
C ARG A 265 2.32 0.51 4.15
N HIS A 266 3.32 1.39 4.24
CA HIS A 266 4.66 1.09 3.73
C HIS A 266 5.31 -0.03 4.52
N THR A 267 5.08 -0.09 5.84
CA THR A 267 5.54 -1.17 6.71
C THR A 267 5.00 -2.52 6.26
N PHE A 268 3.68 -2.62 6.04
CA PHE A 268 3.06 -3.84 5.51
C PHE A 268 3.74 -4.29 4.21
N ALA A 269 3.82 -3.41 3.23
CA ALA A 269 4.39 -3.75 1.93
C ALA A 269 5.85 -4.18 2.02
N SER A 270 6.69 -3.44 2.77
CA SER A 270 8.10 -3.76 2.93
C SER A 270 8.30 -5.13 3.60
N HIS A 271 7.61 -5.42 4.69
CA HIS A 271 7.73 -6.72 5.36
C HIS A 271 7.21 -7.87 4.52
N CYS A 272 6.11 -7.70 3.77
CA CYS A 272 5.62 -8.72 2.85
C CYS A 272 6.65 -9.04 1.77
N LEU A 273 7.24 -8.02 1.16
CA LEU A 273 8.22 -8.21 0.10
C LEU A 273 9.53 -8.80 0.63
N THR A 274 9.98 -8.37 1.81
CA THR A 274 11.16 -8.97 2.48
C THR A 274 10.92 -10.44 2.83
N ALA A 275 9.67 -10.83 3.13
CA ALA A 275 9.28 -12.22 3.36
C ALA A 275 9.06 -13.01 2.06
N GLY A 276 9.34 -12.46 0.89
CA GLY A 276 9.17 -13.14 -0.40
C GLY A 276 7.72 -13.27 -0.89
N ILE A 277 6.77 -12.56 -0.27
CA ILE A 277 5.37 -12.58 -0.69
C ILE A 277 5.24 -11.90 -2.07
N SER A 278 4.46 -12.49 -2.96
CA SER A 278 4.29 -12.03 -4.34
C SER A 278 3.86 -10.57 -4.42
N LYS A 279 4.48 -9.80 -5.32
CA LYS A 279 4.18 -8.39 -5.55
C LYS A 279 2.73 -8.18 -5.99
N GLU A 280 2.18 -9.11 -6.77
CA GLU A 280 0.82 -9.06 -7.29
C GLU A 280 -0.18 -9.18 -6.14
N TRP A 281 0.07 -10.10 -5.19
CA TRP A 281 -0.74 -10.21 -3.99
C TRP A 281 -0.66 -8.94 -3.14
N VAL A 282 0.56 -8.43 -2.90
CA VAL A 282 0.77 -7.17 -2.16
C VAL A 282 0.05 -6.02 -2.85
N ALA A 283 0.17 -5.87 -4.17
CA ALA A 283 -0.51 -4.83 -4.94
C ALA A 283 -2.04 -4.91 -4.76
N ARG A 284 -2.64 -6.09 -4.87
CA ARG A 284 -4.08 -6.32 -4.62
C ARG A 284 -4.50 -5.93 -3.21
N GLN A 285 -3.77 -6.38 -2.18
CA GLN A 285 -4.04 -6.03 -0.78
C GLN A 285 -3.99 -4.51 -0.57
N LEU A 286 -3.03 -3.86 -1.20
CA LEU A 286 -2.89 -2.41 -1.14
C LEU A 286 -3.95 -1.66 -1.98
N GLY A 287 -4.59 -2.28 -2.96
CA GLY A 287 -5.48 -1.62 -3.92
C GLY A 287 -4.70 -0.73 -4.87
N HIS A 288 -3.62 -1.27 -5.43
CA HIS A 288 -2.92 -0.74 -6.59
C HIS A 288 -3.48 -1.42 -7.85
N GLU A 289 -3.52 -0.68 -8.94
CA GLU A 289 -4.00 -1.18 -10.22
C GLU A 289 -3.03 -2.22 -10.81
N ASP A 290 -1.73 -1.98 -10.59
CA ASP A 290 -0.64 -2.85 -11.03
C ASP A 290 0.52 -2.89 -10.00
N THR A 291 1.58 -3.59 -10.31
CA THR A 291 2.79 -3.69 -9.47
C THR A 291 3.72 -2.49 -9.60
N THR A 292 3.52 -1.58 -10.55
CA THR A 292 4.41 -0.44 -10.82
C THR A 292 4.66 0.41 -9.58
N MET A 293 3.59 0.65 -8.80
CA MET A 293 3.71 1.40 -7.53
C MET A 293 4.49 0.64 -6.48
N VAL A 294 4.39 -0.70 -6.47
CA VAL A 294 5.16 -1.56 -5.58
C VAL A 294 6.64 -1.50 -5.98
N ASP A 295 6.94 -1.69 -7.25
CA ASP A 295 8.30 -1.63 -7.79
C ASP A 295 8.96 -0.26 -7.55
N LYS A 296 8.23 0.82 -7.80
CA LYS A 296 8.73 2.19 -7.64
C LYS A 296 9.09 2.54 -6.20
N HIS A 297 8.29 2.09 -5.23
CA HIS A 297 8.44 2.49 -3.84
C HIS A 297 9.18 1.48 -2.96
N TYR A 298 9.27 0.21 -3.38
CA TYR A 298 9.79 -0.87 -2.53
C TYR A 298 10.93 -1.67 -3.16
N SER A 299 11.27 -1.47 -4.45
CA SER A 299 12.34 -2.21 -5.13
C SER A 299 13.72 -2.04 -4.48
N ARG A 300 13.98 -0.92 -3.83
CA ARG A 300 15.25 -0.64 -3.12
C ARG A 300 15.38 -1.43 -1.82
N TRP A 301 14.28 -1.65 -1.10
CA TRP A 301 14.28 -2.42 0.14
C TRP A 301 14.59 -3.90 -0.10
N LEU A 302 14.24 -4.43 -1.27
CA LEU A 302 14.59 -5.79 -1.68
C LEU A 302 16.10 -6.01 -1.83
N LYS A 303 16.92 -4.94 -1.96
CA LYS A 303 18.38 -5.09 -2.17
C LYS A 303 19.14 -5.26 -0.85
N GLU A 304 18.70 -4.66 0.25
CA GLU A 304 19.41 -4.70 1.53
C GLU A 304 18.97 -5.85 2.43
N ASP A 305 17.65 -6.18 2.40
CA ASP A 305 17.04 -7.26 3.19
C ASP A 305 16.47 -8.37 2.31
N ALA A 306 16.91 -8.48 1.04
CA ALA A 306 16.39 -9.49 0.13
C ALA A 306 16.63 -10.88 0.73
N PRO A 307 15.61 -11.76 0.75
CA PRO A 307 15.81 -13.15 1.10
C PRO A 307 16.89 -13.74 0.22
N ASN A 308 17.71 -14.63 0.77
CA ASN A 308 18.65 -15.38 -0.03
C ASN A 308 17.89 -16.34 -0.96
N TYR A 309 17.38 -15.82 -2.08
CA TYR A 309 16.64 -16.62 -3.05
C TYR A 309 17.47 -17.75 -3.65
N ALA A 310 18.79 -17.55 -3.81
CA ALA A 310 19.72 -18.58 -4.26
C ALA A 310 19.80 -19.72 -3.22
N GLY A 311 19.87 -19.37 -1.92
CA GLY A 311 19.84 -20.37 -0.85
C GLY A 311 18.49 -21.07 -0.76
N GLN A 312 17.38 -20.35 -0.89
CA GLN A 312 16.04 -20.97 -0.92
C GLN A 312 15.87 -21.91 -2.13
N PHE A 313 16.36 -21.51 -3.31
CA PHE A 313 16.37 -22.37 -4.48
C PHE A 313 17.25 -23.59 -4.24
N TYR A 314 18.44 -23.41 -3.67
CA TYR A 314 19.33 -24.51 -3.31
C TYR A 314 18.62 -25.48 -2.35
N GLU A 315 18.03 -25.00 -1.27
CA GLU A 315 17.28 -25.85 -0.33
C GLU A 315 16.11 -26.56 -1.00
N CYS A 316 15.34 -25.85 -1.83
CA CYS A 316 14.18 -26.42 -2.54
C CYS A 316 14.57 -27.47 -3.57
N MET A 317 15.74 -27.34 -4.19
CA MET A 317 16.19 -28.20 -5.28
C MET A 317 17.29 -29.18 -4.86
N ASN A 318 17.65 -29.19 -3.58
CA ASN A 318 18.76 -30.00 -3.08
C ASN A 318 18.53 -31.53 -3.31
N ASP A 319 17.29 -31.98 -3.20
CA ASP A 319 16.93 -33.39 -3.47
C ASP A 319 17.14 -33.78 -4.94
N VAL A 320 17.13 -32.80 -5.86
CA VAL A 320 17.31 -33.01 -7.30
C VAL A 320 18.76 -32.80 -7.71
N PHE A 321 19.39 -31.72 -7.27
CA PHE A 321 20.75 -31.34 -7.69
C PHE A 321 21.83 -31.84 -6.73
N GLY A 322 21.51 -32.17 -5.48
CA GLY A 322 22.46 -32.71 -4.51
C GLY A 322 23.06 -34.08 -4.91
N VAL A 323 22.45 -34.77 -5.88
CA VAL A 323 23.00 -35.96 -6.52
C VAL A 323 24.24 -35.66 -7.36
N VAL A 324 24.39 -34.42 -7.81
CA VAL A 324 25.53 -33.94 -8.65
C VAL A 324 26.78 -33.65 -7.81
N ASP A 325 26.58 -33.25 -6.55
CA ASP A 325 27.67 -32.93 -5.60
C ASP A 325 28.24 -34.20 -4.90
N ASN A 326 27.61 -35.34 -5.08
CA ASN A 326 28.15 -36.66 -4.71
C ASN A 326 28.48 -37.43 -6.00
N PRO A 327 29.60 -37.20 -6.66
CA PRO A 327 30.05 -38.10 -7.73
C PRO A 327 30.31 -39.48 -7.13
N VAL A 328 29.81 -40.50 -7.83
CA VAL A 328 29.96 -41.91 -7.56
C VAL A 328 31.43 -42.35 -7.56
N GLU A 329 32.29 -41.73 -6.75
CA GLU A 329 33.71 -42.10 -6.63
C GLU A 329 34.06 -42.95 -5.40
N GLU A 330 33.12 -43.26 -4.53
CA GLU A 330 33.41 -44.07 -3.33
C GLU A 330 33.09 -45.57 -3.46
N THR A 331 32.62 -46.06 -4.60
CA THR A 331 32.30 -47.49 -4.75
C THR A 331 33.44 -48.33 -5.29
N LEU A 332 34.59 -47.73 -5.62
CA LEU A 332 35.77 -48.48 -6.14
C LEU A 332 36.95 -48.61 -5.17
N SER A 333 36.95 -47.95 -4.03
CA SER A 333 38.04 -48.03 -3.04
C SER A 333 37.79 -48.90 -1.82
N GLN A 334 36.60 -49.54 -1.68
CA GLN A 334 36.27 -50.41 -0.52
C GLN A 334 36.42 -51.92 -0.78
N SER A 335 36.99 -52.33 -1.91
CA SER A 335 37.30 -53.75 -2.15
C SER A 335 38.71 -54.17 -1.73
N ALA A 336 39.52 -53.28 -1.14
CA ALA A 336 40.92 -53.58 -0.81
C ALA A 336 41.35 -53.28 0.63
N SER A 337 40.53 -53.57 1.64
CA SER A 337 41.03 -53.71 3.02
C SER A 337 39.99 -54.35 3.94
N ARG A 338 39.85 -55.67 3.79
CA ARG A 338 39.27 -56.48 4.88
C ARG A 338 40.42 -57.03 5.72
N SER A 339 40.61 -56.50 6.92
CA SER A 339 40.93 -57.28 8.12
C SER A 339 40.98 -56.39 9.34
N ALA A 340 40.31 -56.87 10.37
CA ALA A 340 40.48 -56.63 11.80
C ALA A 340 39.52 -55.66 12.51
N SER A 341 38.57 -56.30 13.20
CA SER A 341 38.16 -56.15 14.62
C SER A 341 37.16 -55.08 15.04
N SER A 342 36.07 -55.66 15.59
CA SER A 342 35.30 -55.32 16.79
C SER A 342 34.12 -54.35 16.70
N LEU A 343 32.94 -54.91 17.02
CA LEU A 343 31.58 -54.42 17.30
C LEU A 343 31.50 -53.43 18.49
N PRO A 344 30.31 -52.91 18.88
CA PRO A 344 29.34 -52.04 18.18
C PRO A 344 28.97 -50.78 19.00
N ASN A 345 28.39 -49.76 18.37
CA ASN A 345 27.45 -48.91 19.11
C ASN A 345 26.32 -48.39 18.22
N ARG A 346 25.15 -48.36 18.82
CA ARG A 346 23.84 -48.08 18.25
C ARG A 346 23.61 -46.60 17.95
N SER A 347 22.68 -46.37 17.01
CA SER A 347 21.70 -45.29 16.83
C SER A 347 22.06 -44.14 15.88
N SER A 348 21.53 -44.22 14.68
CA SER A 348 20.93 -43.09 13.96
C SER A 348 19.89 -43.63 12.98
N GLU A 349 18.62 -43.40 13.29
CA GLU A 349 17.50 -43.64 12.38
C GLU A 349 17.60 -42.70 11.20
N THR A 350 17.92 -43.24 10.03
CA THR A 350 17.83 -42.51 8.75
C THR A 350 16.39 -42.54 8.32
N SER A 351 15.69 -41.41 8.41
CA SER A 351 14.35 -41.24 7.85
C SER A 351 14.45 -41.35 6.32
N LEU A 352 13.94 -42.43 5.77
CA LEU A 352 13.77 -42.63 4.33
C LEU A 352 12.83 -41.54 3.79
N SER A 353 13.17 -40.96 2.61
CA SER A 353 12.31 -39.97 1.95
C SER A 353 10.93 -40.57 1.65
N LEU A 354 9.91 -39.70 1.54
CA LEU A 354 8.53 -40.11 1.24
C LEU A 354 8.45 -41.01 0.00
N VAL A 355 9.31 -40.79 -0.99
CA VAL A 355 9.43 -41.60 -2.21
C VAL A 355 10.00 -42.98 -1.90
N GLY A 356 11.01 -43.06 -1.01
CA GLY A 356 11.56 -44.36 -0.56
C GLY A 356 10.54 -45.17 0.23
N GLN A 357 9.73 -44.53 1.07
CA GLN A 357 8.65 -45.18 1.80
C GLN A 357 7.54 -45.66 0.85
N LEU A 358 7.24 -44.90 -0.21
CA LEU A 358 6.25 -45.25 -1.23
C LEU A 358 6.73 -46.43 -2.09
N LEU A 359 8.01 -46.46 -2.47
CA LEU A 359 8.60 -47.59 -3.22
C LEU A 359 8.57 -48.91 -2.40
N ILE A 360 8.93 -48.84 -1.14
CA ILE A 360 8.86 -50.01 -0.25
C ILE A 360 7.41 -50.47 -0.06
N ALA A 361 6.45 -49.54 0.07
CA ALA A 361 5.03 -49.85 0.18
C ALA A 361 4.47 -50.50 -1.11
N LEU A 362 4.94 -50.11 -2.29
CA LEU A 362 4.57 -50.67 -3.59
C LEU A 362 5.15 -52.08 -3.80
N GLU A 363 6.37 -52.34 -3.33
CA GLU A 363 6.99 -53.68 -3.37
C GLU A 363 6.29 -54.65 -2.41
N GLN A 364 5.79 -54.18 -1.28
CA GLN A 364 5.09 -54.98 -0.27
C GLN A 364 3.60 -55.20 -0.58
N ASN A 365 3.02 -54.47 -1.53
CA ASN A 365 1.59 -54.56 -1.84
C ASN A 365 1.31 -54.53 -3.36
N PRO A 366 1.37 -55.69 -4.05
CA PRO A 366 1.16 -55.73 -5.52
C PRO A 366 -0.19 -55.23 -6.01
N ALA A 367 -1.22 -55.22 -5.15
CA ALA A 367 -2.54 -54.69 -5.48
C ALA A 367 -2.53 -53.17 -5.59
N LEU A 368 -1.70 -52.47 -4.81
CA LEU A 368 -1.53 -51.03 -4.84
C LEU A 368 -0.76 -50.58 -6.09
N ALA A 369 0.20 -51.39 -6.53
CA ALA A 369 0.97 -51.12 -7.76
C ALA A 369 0.07 -51.23 -9.00
N SER A 370 -0.84 -52.21 -9.06
CA SER A 370 -1.77 -52.38 -10.18
C SER A 370 -2.80 -51.24 -10.26
N THR A 371 -3.26 -50.73 -9.13
CA THR A 371 -4.22 -49.60 -9.06
C THR A 371 -3.58 -48.27 -9.51
N LEU A 372 -2.32 -48.04 -9.13
CA LEU A 372 -1.54 -46.88 -9.57
C LEU A 372 -1.24 -46.92 -11.08
N GLN A 373 -0.94 -48.12 -11.60
CA GLN A 373 -0.71 -48.30 -13.03
C GLN A 373 -1.98 -48.06 -13.86
N GLN A 374 -3.15 -48.50 -13.36
CA GLN A 374 -4.45 -48.15 -13.97
C GLN A 374 -4.77 -46.64 -13.91
N ALA A 375 -4.49 -45.97 -12.81
CA ALA A 375 -4.69 -44.53 -12.68
C ALA A 375 -3.78 -43.72 -13.61
N LEU A 376 -2.53 -44.11 -13.79
CA LEU A 376 -1.59 -43.50 -14.72
C LEU A 376 -1.98 -43.67 -16.20
N ASN A 377 -2.54 -44.83 -16.56
CA ASN A 377 -3.02 -45.13 -17.91
C ASN A 377 -4.33 -44.40 -18.25
N LEU A 378 -5.13 -44.01 -17.24
CA LEU A 378 -6.33 -43.19 -17.42
C LEU A 378 -6.01 -41.69 -17.58
N SER A 379 -4.83 -41.21 -17.17
CA SER A 379 -4.40 -39.82 -17.35
C SER A 379 -3.63 -39.55 -18.66
N GLY A 380 -3.30 -40.57 -19.44
CA GLY A 380 -2.56 -40.48 -20.70
C GLY A 380 -3.40 -40.46 -21.98
N GLY A 381 -4.72 -40.39 -21.88
CA GLY A 381 -5.62 -40.54 -23.02
C GLY A 381 -6.53 -39.31 -23.24
N ALA A 382 -5.96 -38.13 -23.47
CA ALA A 382 -6.71 -37.01 -23.96
C ALA A 382 -5.76 -36.01 -24.66
N HIS A 383 -5.30 -36.37 -25.86
CA HIS A 383 -4.88 -35.41 -26.92
C HIS A 383 -4.83 -36.20 -28.24
N ASP A 384 -5.92 -36.16 -28.97
CA ASP A 384 -6.00 -36.14 -30.41
C ASP A 384 -7.06 -35.08 -30.78
#